data_2fb60c6476f67b6a1c08682fdee2902f
#
_entry.id   2fb60c6476f67b6a1c08682fdee2902f
#
_cell.length_a   1.000
_cell.length_b   1.000
_cell.length_c   1.000
_cell.angle_alpha   90.00
_cell.angle_beta   90.00
_cell.angle_gamma   90.00
#
_symmetry.space_group_name_H-M   'P 1'
#
loop_
_entity.id
_entity.type
_entity.pdbx_description
1 polymer ?
#
loop_
_entity_poly.entity_id
_entity_poly.type
_entity_poly.pdbx_seq_one_letter_code
_entity_poly.pdbx_strand_id
1 'polypeptide(L)'
;MLKRFAINNSIWRVITVPPNSVYLWDRTGNLTVATTDPKEHCIFVSEEIYGDFLLRVLIHEITHVVLWEYKIIEKIHMYCFPEFRIPMEEEICNILADYGRMVYETAYKVLGGKAIFTVPYELERLVA
;
A
#
# COMPACT_ATOMS: atom_id res chain seq x y z
N MET A 1 -11.56 -10.06 11.54
CA MET A 1 -11.96 -9.97 10.13
C MET A 1 -10.90 -10.66 9.27
N LEU A 2 -11.33 -11.43 8.33
CA LEU A 2 -10.46 -12.01 7.30
C LEU A 2 -11.03 -11.63 5.93
N LYS A 3 -10.25 -10.92 5.16
CA LYS A 3 -10.63 -10.50 3.80
C LYS A 3 -9.54 -10.89 2.82
N ARG A 4 -9.95 -11.15 1.58
CA ARG A 4 -9.02 -11.44 0.48
C ARG A 4 -9.16 -10.38 -0.60
N PHE A 5 -8.05 -10.10 -1.25
CA PHE A 5 -8.01 -9.22 -2.42
C PHE A 5 -6.93 -9.70 -3.38
N ALA A 6 -6.99 -9.25 -4.61
CA ALA A 6 -6.00 -9.62 -5.62
C ALA A 6 -5.32 -8.35 -6.15
N ILE A 7 -4.00 -8.41 -6.24
CA ILE A 7 -3.18 -7.39 -6.89
C ILE A 7 -2.24 -8.14 -7.85
N ASN A 8 -2.22 -7.74 -9.11
CA ASN A 8 -1.38 -8.36 -10.14
C ASN A 8 -1.54 -9.89 -10.20
N ASN A 9 -2.80 -10.36 -10.10
CA ASN A 9 -3.16 -11.78 -10.07
C ASN A 9 -2.64 -12.58 -8.86
N SER A 10 -2.06 -11.92 -7.88
CA SER A 10 -1.67 -12.53 -6.61
C SER A 10 -2.75 -12.31 -5.57
N ILE A 11 -3.10 -13.36 -4.82
CA ILE A 11 -4.09 -13.29 -3.77
C ILE A 11 -3.40 -12.98 -2.45
N TRP A 12 -3.91 -11.95 -1.78
CA TRP A 12 -3.47 -11.49 -0.47
C TRP A 12 -4.61 -11.57 0.52
N ARG A 13 -4.27 -11.60 1.81
CA ARG A 13 -5.24 -11.64 2.90
C ARG A 13 -5.00 -10.50 3.87
N VAL A 14 -6.09 -9.92 4.36
CA VAL A 14 -6.07 -9.00 5.50
C VAL A 14 -6.59 -9.75 6.71
N ILE A 15 -5.79 -9.84 7.75
CA ILE A 15 -6.10 -10.59 8.97
C ILE A 15 -6.06 -9.63 10.15
N THR A 16 -7.14 -9.54 10.91
CA THR A 16 -7.15 -8.79 12.16
C THR A 16 -6.57 -9.65 13.30
N VAL A 17 -5.76 -9.01 14.12
CA VAL A 17 -5.07 -9.65 15.24
C VAL A 17 -5.17 -8.78 16.48
N PRO A 18 -4.99 -9.35 17.70
CA PRO A 18 -4.95 -8.56 18.93
C PRO A 18 -3.84 -7.50 18.89
N PRO A 19 -4.01 -6.37 19.59
CA PRO A 19 -3.03 -5.26 19.53
C PRO A 19 -1.63 -5.59 20.06
N ASN A 20 -1.49 -6.66 20.81
CA ASN A 20 -0.19 -7.13 21.30
C ASN A 20 0.39 -8.30 20.50
N SER A 21 -0.19 -8.63 19.37
CA SER A 21 0.27 -9.75 18.52
C SER A 21 1.70 -9.54 18.02
N VAL A 22 2.45 -10.65 17.96
CA VAL A 22 3.80 -10.65 17.38
C VAL A 22 3.78 -10.26 15.89
N TYR A 23 2.67 -10.48 15.20
CA TYR A 23 2.52 -10.11 13.79
C TYR A 23 2.48 -8.60 13.53
N LEU A 24 2.32 -7.79 14.58
CA LEU A 24 2.32 -6.33 14.48
C LEU A 24 3.70 -5.69 14.71
N TRP A 25 4.71 -6.49 14.97
CA TRP A 25 6.10 -6.01 15.00
C TRP A 25 6.62 -5.87 13.57
N ASP A 26 7.06 -4.67 13.23
CA ASP A 26 7.57 -4.40 11.89
C ASP A 26 9.02 -4.85 11.71
N ARG A 27 9.53 -4.71 10.48
CA ARG A 27 10.91 -5.07 10.11
C ARG A 27 11.98 -4.22 10.80
N THR A 28 11.59 -3.10 11.42
CA THR A 28 12.52 -2.25 12.18
C THR A 28 12.49 -2.56 13.68
N GLY A 29 11.69 -3.53 14.10
CA GLY A 29 11.59 -3.95 15.51
C GLY A 29 10.64 -3.10 16.34
N ASN A 30 9.74 -2.35 15.71
CA ASN A 30 8.75 -1.53 16.40
C ASN A 30 7.36 -2.18 16.35
N LEU A 31 6.63 -2.10 17.47
CA LEU A 31 5.23 -2.49 17.50
C LEU A 31 4.40 -1.43 16.79
N THR A 32 3.57 -1.88 15.85
CA THR A 32 2.74 -1.00 15.02
C THR A 32 1.28 -1.42 15.07
N VAL A 33 0.42 -0.71 14.34
CA VAL A 33 -1.00 -1.07 14.23
C VAL A 33 -1.29 -1.96 13.03
N ALA A 34 -0.35 -2.08 12.11
CA ALA A 34 -0.46 -2.97 10.96
C ALA A 34 0.90 -3.26 10.36
N THR A 35 1.02 -4.40 9.69
CA THR A 35 2.23 -4.80 8.97
C THR A 35 1.86 -5.51 7.67
N THR A 36 2.76 -5.47 6.70
CA THR A 36 2.64 -6.23 5.45
C THR A 36 3.74 -7.29 5.40
N ASP A 37 3.35 -8.55 5.22
CA ASP A 37 4.27 -9.68 5.09
C ASP A 37 4.22 -10.20 3.65
N PRO A 38 5.20 -9.85 2.80
CA PRO A 38 5.21 -10.28 1.41
C PRO A 38 5.48 -11.77 1.24
N LYS A 39 6.09 -12.43 2.20
CA LYS A 39 6.34 -13.87 2.12
C LYS A 39 5.05 -14.67 2.27
N GLU A 40 4.20 -14.23 3.19
CA GLU A 40 2.93 -14.90 3.47
C GLU A 40 1.76 -14.32 2.68
N HIS A 41 1.96 -13.25 1.92
CA HIS A 41 0.90 -12.51 1.22
C HIS A 41 -0.22 -12.10 2.19
N CYS A 42 0.19 -11.51 3.31
CA CYS A 42 -0.74 -11.08 4.36
C CYS A 42 -0.49 -9.64 4.77
N ILE A 43 -1.58 -8.96 5.10
CA ILE A 43 -1.56 -7.72 5.87
C ILE A 43 -2.18 -8.06 7.22
N PHE A 44 -1.44 -7.81 8.30
CA PHE A 44 -1.93 -7.96 9.67
C PHE A 44 -2.35 -6.59 10.19
N VAL A 45 -3.53 -6.51 10.79
CA VAL A 45 -4.10 -5.25 11.27
C VAL A 45 -4.59 -5.45 12.70
N SER A 46 -4.28 -4.49 13.58
CA SER A 46 -4.78 -4.50 14.94
C SER A 46 -6.31 -4.40 14.95
N GLU A 47 -6.96 -5.25 15.75
CA GLU A 47 -8.42 -5.23 15.89
C GLU A 47 -8.95 -3.99 16.60
N GLU A 48 -8.09 -3.18 17.21
CA GLU A 48 -8.48 -1.97 17.93
C GLU A 48 -8.67 -0.74 17.03
N ILE A 49 -8.22 -0.78 15.77
CA ILE A 49 -8.38 0.36 14.85
C ILE A 49 -9.62 0.19 13.97
N TYR A 50 -10.25 1.31 13.64
CA TYR A 50 -11.49 1.32 12.89
C TYR A 50 -11.70 2.65 12.15
N GLY A 51 -12.73 2.72 11.31
CA GLY A 51 -13.15 3.94 10.64
C GLY A 51 -12.11 4.54 9.70
N ASP A 52 -12.00 5.86 9.70
CA ASP A 52 -11.11 6.61 8.80
C ASP A 52 -9.64 6.26 9.02
N PHE A 53 -9.26 6.02 10.27
CA PHE A 53 -7.89 5.62 10.60
C PHE A 53 -7.57 4.25 10.01
N LEU A 54 -8.51 3.29 10.12
CA LEU A 54 -8.34 1.98 9.50
C LEU A 54 -8.21 2.10 7.98
N LEU A 55 -9.01 2.95 7.33
CA LEU A 55 -8.92 3.18 5.89
C LEU A 55 -7.55 3.70 5.50
N ARG A 56 -7.04 4.71 6.23
CA ARG A 56 -5.70 5.26 6.00
C ARG A 56 -4.63 4.17 6.12
N VAL A 57 -4.70 3.37 7.17
CA VAL A 57 -3.74 2.29 7.43
C VAL A 57 -3.79 1.26 6.31
N LEU A 58 -4.99 0.86 5.87
CA LEU A 58 -5.13 -0.10 4.77
C LEU A 58 -4.56 0.44 3.45
N ILE A 59 -4.77 1.72 3.14
CA ILE A 59 -4.18 2.32 1.95
C ILE A 59 -2.64 2.25 2.04
N HIS A 60 -2.08 2.56 3.20
CA HIS A 60 -0.63 2.47 3.43
C HIS A 60 -0.12 1.04 3.19
N GLU A 61 -0.75 0.05 3.83
CA GLU A 61 -0.31 -1.34 3.73
C GLU A 61 -0.53 -1.93 2.33
N ILE A 62 -1.66 -1.63 1.69
CA ILE A 62 -1.91 -2.08 0.31
C ILE A 62 -0.91 -1.43 -0.66
N THR A 63 -0.45 -0.22 -0.36
CA THR A 63 0.61 0.40 -1.17
C THR A 63 1.90 -0.42 -1.12
N HIS A 64 2.29 -0.95 0.05
CA HIS A 64 3.41 -1.89 0.15
C HIS A 64 3.19 -3.11 -0.77
N VAL A 65 1.97 -3.65 -0.81
CA VAL A 65 1.64 -4.78 -1.69
C VAL A 65 1.85 -4.42 -3.15
N VAL A 66 1.37 -3.25 -3.58
CA VAL A 66 1.55 -2.77 -4.97
C VAL A 66 3.04 -2.62 -5.30
N LEU A 67 3.81 -2.00 -4.40
CA LEU A 67 5.24 -1.82 -4.60
C LEU A 67 5.97 -3.16 -4.75
N TRP A 68 5.54 -4.15 -3.97
CA TRP A 68 6.09 -5.50 -4.03
C TRP A 68 5.69 -6.23 -5.32
N GLU A 69 4.40 -6.31 -5.61
CA GLU A 69 3.86 -7.11 -6.72
C GLU A 69 4.32 -6.60 -8.10
N TYR A 70 4.47 -5.30 -8.27
CA TYR A 70 4.92 -4.71 -9.52
C TYR A 70 6.42 -4.42 -9.56
N LYS A 71 7.17 -4.94 -8.58
CA LYS A 71 8.64 -4.81 -8.49
C LYS A 71 9.13 -3.37 -8.46
N ILE A 72 8.31 -2.47 -7.93
CA ILE A 72 8.66 -1.05 -7.79
C ILE A 72 9.70 -0.89 -6.67
N ILE A 73 9.68 -1.77 -5.66
CA ILE A 73 10.69 -1.77 -4.59
C ILE A 73 12.10 -1.89 -5.17
N GLU A 74 12.29 -2.74 -6.18
CA GLU A 74 13.59 -2.90 -6.84
C GLU A 74 14.05 -1.59 -7.50
N LYS A 75 13.11 -0.86 -8.12
CA LYS A 75 13.40 0.46 -8.71
C LYS A 75 13.79 1.48 -7.64
N ILE A 76 13.07 1.50 -6.51
CA ILE A 76 13.40 2.38 -5.38
C ILE A 76 14.83 2.10 -4.90
N HIS A 77 15.20 0.82 -4.80
CA HIS A 77 16.54 0.41 -4.38
C HIS A 77 17.63 0.86 -5.35
N MET A 78 17.30 1.01 -6.63
CA MET A 78 18.24 1.53 -7.63
C MET A 78 18.51 3.02 -7.49
N TYR A 79 17.57 3.78 -6.93
CA TYR A 79 17.63 5.24 -6.89
C TYR A 79 18.03 5.81 -5.54
N CYS A 80 18.23 4.97 -4.51
CA CYS A 80 18.61 5.47 -3.20
C CYS A 80 19.67 4.58 -2.56
N PHE A 81 20.45 5.18 -1.66
CA PHE A 81 21.42 4.43 -0.87
C PHE A 81 20.73 3.44 0.05
N PRO A 82 21.40 2.33 0.44
CA PRO A 82 20.77 1.28 1.26
C PRO A 82 20.12 1.80 2.54
N GLU A 83 20.71 2.77 3.23
CA GLU A 83 20.16 3.34 4.46
C GLU A 83 18.85 4.10 4.25
N PHE A 84 18.52 4.49 3.02
CA PHE A 84 17.30 5.22 2.69
C PHE A 84 16.19 4.35 2.11
N ARG A 85 16.45 3.07 1.87
CA ARG A 85 15.50 2.18 1.21
C ARG A 85 14.19 2.01 1.97
N ILE A 86 14.28 1.70 3.27
CA ILE A 86 13.08 1.56 4.11
C ILE A 86 12.39 2.91 4.31
N PRO A 87 13.09 3.99 4.71
CA PRO A 87 12.45 5.30 4.82
C PRO A 87 11.76 5.77 3.54
N MET A 88 12.35 5.53 2.37
CA MET A 88 11.78 5.95 1.10
C MET A 88 10.50 5.16 0.77
N GLU A 89 10.52 3.85 0.99
CA GLU A 89 9.34 3.01 0.81
C GLU A 89 8.20 3.46 1.71
N GLU A 90 8.49 3.71 3.00
CA GLU A 90 7.51 4.18 3.97
C GLU A 90 6.95 5.56 3.59
N GLU A 91 7.80 6.46 3.09
CA GLU A 91 7.38 7.78 2.65
C GLU A 91 6.38 7.71 1.48
N ILE A 92 6.63 6.85 0.51
CA ILE A 92 5.72 6.63 -0.62
C ILE A 92 4.38 6.13 -0.12
N CYS A 93 4.37 5.16 0.78
CA CYS A 93 3.15 4.61 1.36
C CYS A 93 2.38 5.67 2.15
N ASN A 94 3.07 6.52 2.91
CA ASN A 94 2.46 7.59 3.67
C ASN A 94 1.87 8.69 2.77
N ILE A 95 2.56 9.08 1.72
CA ILE A 95 2.06 10.07 0.75
C ILE A 95 0.75 9.58 0.13
N LEU A 96 0.71 8.33 -0.29
CA LEU A 96 -0.49 7.77 -0.89
C LEU A 96 -1.63 7.66 0.13
N ALA A 97 -1.32 7.25 1.36
CA ALA A 97 -2.32 7.14 2.43
C ALA A 97 -2.89 8.50 2.84
N ASP A 98 -2.07 9.55 2.86
CA ASP A 98 -2.49 10.88 3.30
C ASP A 98 -3.15 11.70 2.18
N TYR A 99 -2.69 11.57 0.94
CA TYR A 99 -3.08 12.47 -0.15
C TYR A 99 -3.63 11.78 -1.38
N GLY A 100 -3.49 10.46 -1.50
CA GLY A 100 -3.87 9.72 -2.72
C GLY A 100 -5.33 9.90 -3.09
N ARG A 101 -6.23 9.80 -2.10
CA ARG A 101 -7.66 9.98 -2.34
C ARG A 101 -7.99 11.38 -2.83
N MET A 102 -7.38 12.40 -2.22
CA MET A 102 -7.56 13.79 -2.64
C MET A 102 -7.12 14.01 -4.09
N VAL A 103 -5.95 13.50 -4.44
CA VAL A 103 -5.43 13.60 -5.81
C VAL A 103 -6.37 12.94 -6.81
N TYR A 104 -6.78 11.72 -6.50
CA TYR A 104 -7.65 10.92 -7.35
C TYR A 104 -9.03 11.58 -7.54
N GLU A 105 -9.65 11.99 -6.45
CA GLU A 105 -10.97 12.65 -6.48
C GLU A 105 -10.92 14.00 -7.23
N THR A 106 -9.83 14.74 -7.06
CA THR A 106 -9.66 16.01 -7.77
C THR A 106 -9.55 15.80 -9.27
N ALA A 107 -8.78 14.80 -9.70
CA ALA A 107 -8.68 14.44 -11.11
C ALA A 107 -10.04 14.04 -11.69
N TYR A 108 -10.83 13.26 -10.96
CA TYR A 108 -12.18 12.88 -11.38
C TYR A 108 -13.11 14.08 -11.52
N LYS A 109 -13.03 15.04 -10.61
CA LYS A 109 -13.83 16.27 -10.70
C LYS A 109 -13.48 17.09 -11.95
N VAL A 110 -12.20 17.15 -12.29
CA VAL A 110 -11.74 17.88 -13.48
C VAL A 110 -12.23 17.20 -14.77
N LEU A 111 -12.17 15.88 -14.82
CA LEU A 111 -12.56 15.12 -16.03
C LEU A 111 -14.07 14.89 -16.13
N GLY A 112 -14.79 14.99 -15.02
CA GLY A 112 -16.19 14.56 -14.96
C GLY A 112 -16.30 13.05 -15.15
N GLY A 113 -17.27 12.59 -15.94
CA GLY A 113 -17.45 11.18 -16.22
C GLY A 113 -16.65 10.62 -17.39
N LYS A 114 -15.62 11.36 -17.85
CA LYS A 114 -14.89 10.99 -19.08
C LYS A 114 -13.85 9.89 -18.89
N ALA A 115 -13.43 9.62 -17.66
CA ALA A 115 -12.45 8.56 -17.39
C ALA A 115 -12.88 7.77 -16.17
N ILE A 116 -12.76 6.44 -16.26
CA ILE A 116 -13.10 5.52 -15.17
C ILE A 116 -11.82 4.85 -14.65
N PHE A 117 -10.87 4.59 -15.51
CA PHE A 117 -9.65 3.86 -15.18
C PHE A 117 -8.42 4.71 -15.47
N THR A 118 -7.35 4.45 -14.69
CA THR A 118 -6.01 4.95 -15.00
C THR A 118 -5.29 3.94 -15.88
N VAL A 119 -4.40 4.44 -16.73
CA VAL A 119 -3.57 3.60 -17.61
C VAL A 119 -2.14 3.67 -17.11
N PRO A 120 -1.48 2.51 -16.84
CA PRO A 120 -0.07 2.52 -16.45
C PRO A 120 0.81 3.18 -17.53
N TYR A 121 1.88 3.81 -17.08
CA TYR A 121 2.79 4.57 -17.96
C TYR A 121 3.29 3.75 -19.15
N GLU A 122 3.62 2.49 -18.93
CA GLU A 122 4.10 1.60 -19.99
C GLU A 122 3.05 1.41 -21.10
N LEU A 123 1.77 1.34 -20.73
CA LEU A 123 0.68 1.25 -21.72
C LEU A 123 0.35 2.61 -22.34
N GLU A 124 0.47 3.68 -21.55
CA GLU A 124 0.29 5.05 -22.06
C GLU A 124 1.20 5.34 -23.23
N ARG A 125 2.45 4.90 -23.15
CA ARG A 125 3.42 5.07 -24.22
C ARG A 125 3.04 4.36 -25.52
N LEU A 126 2.21 3.32 -25.44
CA LEU A 126 1.75 2.58 -26.61
C LEU A 126 0.52 3.21 -27.27
N VAL A 127 -0.28 3.95 -26.51
CA VAL A 127 -1.55 4.51 -27.00
C VAL A 127 -1.53 6.03 -27.16
N ALA A 128 -0.57 6.68 -26.59
CA ALA A 128 -0.38 8.11 -26.74
C ALA A 128 0.46 8.41 -27.97
#